data_502a0c8b1db15d45aa7495fce8f419a7
#
_entry.id   502a0c8b1db15d45aa7495fce8f419a7
#
_cell.length_a   1.000
_cell.length_b   1.000
_cell.length_c   1.000
_cell.angle_alpha   90.00
_cell.angle_beta   90.00
_cell.angle_gamma   90.00
#
_symmetry.space_group_name_H-M   'P 1'
#
loop_
_entity.id
_entity.type
_entity.pdbx_description
1 polymer ?
#
loop_
_entity_poly.entity_id
_entity_poly.type
_entity_poly.pdbx_seq_one_letter_code
_entity_poly.pdbx_strand_id
1 'polypeptide(L)'
;LHPEKEDNIEIRNELIVLKELDISTSYPLLLNLYSLYKQKIIEAKELVQMLFVIENYIIRRFVCGVPSNQLNKIFPPIFSQMQKIEEDSYLLKLKKALQAKNYPKDYDFRECLKTAKLYGNGDRVKKTKIILERIEQSFKHKEISSLDNMTIEHVMPQTLSDEWKIHLGDDCEQTHELYLNTLGNLTLTAYNSELSNDSFKRKREIYNESHLEMNKYFSTVEKWSDIEIKQRAGILASKLMKIYPYFGETINSSDLSSVTGTKPYSLVVLGQEFNVKTWADVLMYTL
;
A
#
# COMPACT_ATOMS: atom_id res chain seq x y z
N LEU A 1 14.30 11.54 -14.14
CA LEU A 1 13.04 12.30 -14.14
C LEU A 1 13.27 13.70 -13.59
N HIS A 2 12.65 14.71 -14.24
CA HIS A 2 12.63 16.10 -13.83
C HIS A 2 11.16 16.58 -13.73
N PRO A 3 10.39 16.08 -12.72
CA PRO A 3 8.97 16.41 -12.59
C PRO A 3 8.70 17.91 -12.49
N GLU A 4 9.63 18.67 -11.91
CA GLU A 4 9.56 20.11 -11.73
C GLU A 4 9.42 20.90 -13.06
N LYS A 5 9.75 20.27 -14.20
CA LYS A 5 9.63 20.87 -15.54
C LYS A 5 8.29 20.57 -16.23
N GLU A 6 7.42 19.79 -15.58
CA GLU A 6 6.08 19.51 -16.13
C GLU A 6 5.10 20.61 -15.73
N ASP A 7 4.40 21.19 -16.72
CA ASP A 7 3.46 22.29 -16.50
C ASP A 7 2.14 21.81 -15.88
N ASN A 8 1.67 20.62 -16.26
CA ASN A 8 0.46 20.05 -15.70
C ASN A 8 0.72 19.56 -14.26
N ILE A 9 0.03 20.19 -13.31
CA ILE A 9 0.23 19.96 -11.87
C ILE A 9 -0.10 18.52 -11.45
N GLU A 10 -1.13 17.90 -12.04
CA GLU A 10 -1.54 16.55 -11.69
C GLU A 10 -0.49 15.53 -12.18
N ILE A 11 -0.01 15.68 -13.42
CA ILE A 11 1.07 14.84 -13.97
C ILE A 11 2.35 15.05 -13.15
N ARG A 12 2.69 16.30 -12.82
CA ARG A 12 3.86 16.64 -12.01
C ARG A 12 3.83 15.91 -10.66
N ASN A 13 2.71 15.96 -9.96
CA ASN A 13 2.55 15.35 -8.65
C ASN A 13 2.75 13.84 -8.71
N GLU A 14 2.13 13.15 -9.67
CA GLU A 14 2.32 11.71 -9.83
C GLU A 14 3.76 11.34 -10.23
N LEU A 15 4.41 12.15 -11.05
CA LEU A 15 5.83 11.95 -11.39
C LEU A 15 6.76 12.17 -10.19
N ILE A 16 6.44 13.10 -9.28
CA ILE A 16 7.18 13.28 -8.02
C ILE A 16 7.10 12.01 -7.18
N VAL A 17 5.91 11.47 -6.97
CA VAL A 17 5.72 10.22 -6.21
C VAL A 17 6.49 9.06 -6.85
N LEU A 18 6.41 8.89 -8.16
CA LEU A 18 7.16 7.83 -8.86
C LEU A 18 8.68 8.02 -8.78
N LYS A 19 9.16 9.29 -8.74
CA LYS A 19 10.57 9.59 -8.51
C LYS A 19 11.00 9.21 -7.08
N GLU A 20 10.17 9.48 -6.07
CA GLU A 20 10.43 9.12 -4.67
C GLU A 20 10.41 7.61 -4.44
N LEU A 21 9.57 6.86 -5.16
CA LEU A 21 9.58 5.40 -5.15
C LEU A 21 10.90 4.80 -5.64
N ASP A 22 11.70 5.59 -6.37
CA ASP A 22 13.07 5.28 -6.80
C ASP A 22 13.20 3.95 -7.58
N ILE A 23 12.23 3.66 -8.44
CA ILE A 23 12.21 2.48 -9.32
C ILE A 23 12.69 2.88 -10.72
N SER A 24 14.00 3.05 -10.90
CA SER A 24 14.59 3.49 -12.17
C SER A 24 14.28 2.56 -13.36
N THR A 25 14.03 1.29 -13.11
CA THR A 25 13.62 0.32 -14.13
C THR A 25 12.25 0.62 -14.77
N SER A 26 11.43 1.47 -14.15
CA SER A 26 10.17 1.97 -14.72
C SER A 26 10.36 3.11 -15.72
N TYR A 27 11.52 3.77 -15.74
CA TYR A 27 11.72 4.98 -16.55
C TYR A 27 11.52 4.79 -18.05
N PRO A 28 11.96 3.68 -18.70
CA PRO A 28 11.65 3.44 -20.10
C PRO A 28 10.14 3.39 -20.38
N LEU A 29 9.36 2.76 -19.48
CA LEU A 29 7.89 2.76 -19.58
C LEU A 29 7.36 4.18 -19.45
N LEU A 30 7.77 4.92 -18.40
CA LEU A 30 7.31 6.30 -18.16
C LEU A 30 7.60 7.22 -19.33
N LEU A 31 8.78 7.10 -19.98
CA LEU A 31 9.14 7.86 -21.18
C LEU A 31 8.19 7.57 -22.34
N ASN A 32 7.86 6.30 -22.58
CA ASN A 32 6.93 5.92 -23.65
C ASN A 32 5.53 6.47 -23.38
N LEU A 33 5.01 6.36 -22.14
CA LEU A 33 3.70 6.88 -21.77
C LEU A 33 3.66 8.41 -21.91
N TYR A 34 4.69 9.09 -21.45
CA TYR A 34 4.82 10.54 -21.58
C TYR A 34 4.92 10.98 -23.04
N SER A 35 5.59 10.19 -23.91
CA SER A 35 5.63 10.43 -25.36
C SER A 35 4.25 10.35 -25.98
N LEU A 36 3.41 9.37 -25.62
CA LEU A 36 2.03 9.29 -26.09
C LEU A 36 1.22 10.56 -25.74
N TYR A 37 1.40 11.08 -24.54
CA TYR A 37 0.79 12.33 -24.11
C TYR A 37 1.27 13.55 -24.93
N LYS A 38 2.59 13.70 -25.12
CA LYS A 38 3.15 14.80 -25.90
C LYS A 38 2.73 14.75 -27.37
N GLN A 39 2.51 13.53 -27.92
CA GLN A 39 1.98 13.30 -29.28
C GLN A 39 0.45 13.45 -29.35
N LYS A 40 -0.24 13.77 -28.24
CA LYS A 40 -1.70 13.89 -28.14
C LYS A 40 -2.46 12.61 -28.52
N ILE A 41 -1.81 11.45 -28.34
CA ILE A 41 -2.44 10.13 -28.51
C ILE A 41 -3.29 9.79 -27.29
N ILE A 42 -2.86 10.22 -26.10
CA ILE A 42 -3.60 10.12 -24.85
C ILE A 42 -3.74 11.52 -24.22
N GLU A 43 -4.80 11.68 -23.44
CA GLU A 43 -5.03 12.91 -22.69
C GLU A 43 -4.27 12.94 -21.35
N ALA A 44 -4.11 14.14 -20.75
CA ALA A 44 -3.48 14.31 -19.45
C ALA A 44 -4.11 13.43 -18.37
N LYS A 45 -5.44 13.36 -18.33
CA LYS A 45 -6.19 12.53 -17.37
C LYS A 45 -5.86 11.05 -17.48
N GLU A 46 -5.74 10.53 -18.70
CA GLU A 46 -5.36 9.13 -18.90
C GLU A 46 -3.92 8.87 -18.45
N LEU A 47 -2.99 9.81 -18.77
CA LEU A 47 -1.61 9.69 -18.28
C LEU A 47 -1.55 9.67 -16.75
N VAL A 48 -2.23 10.58 -16.05
CA VAL A 48 -2.30 10.61 -14.58
C VAL A 48 -2.79 9.26 -14.04
N GLN A 49 -3.85 8.69 -14.61
CA GLN A 49 -4.35 7.39 -14.22
C GLN A 49 -3.33 6.26 -14.46
N MET A 50 -2.58 6.31 -15.55
CA MET A 50 -1.55 5.32 -15.85
C MET A 50 -0.37 5.42 -14.89
N LEU A 51 0.07 6.64 -14.54
CA LEU A 51 1.11 6.86 -13.52
C LEU A 51 0.68 6.31 -12.17
N PHE A 52 -0.56 6.56 -11.76
CA PHE A 52 -1.13 6.02 -10.54
C PHE A 52 -1.26 4.48 -10.57
N VAL A 53 -1.57 3.87 -11.70
CA VAL A 53 -1.58 2.39 -11.85
C VAL A 53 -0.18 1.81 -11.60
N ILE A 54 0.87 2.49 -12.05
CA ILE A 54 2.26 2.07 -11.80
C ILE A 54 2.59 2.18 -10.29
N GLU A 55 2.22 3.30 -9.65
CA GLU A 55 2.36 3.47 -8.20
C GLU A 55 1.63 2.35 -7.44
N ASN A 56 0.35 2.14 -7.74
CA ASN A 56 -0.48 1.09 -7.14
C ASN A 56 0.18 -0.30 -7.26
N TYR A 57 0.66 -0.63 -8.45
CA TYR A 57 1.36 -1.89 -8.70
C TYR A 57 2.60 -2.04 -7.80
N ILE A 58 3.41 -0.99 -7.68
CA ILE A 58 4.62 -1.00 -6.86
C ILE A 58 4.28 -1.11 -5.36
N ILE A 59 3.33 -0.31 -4.88
CA ILE A 59 2.94 -0.27 -3.46
C ILE A 59 2.31 -1.59 -3.01
N ARG A 60 1.40 -2.17 -3.79
CA ARG A 60 0.81 -3.47 -3.42
C ARG A 60 1.86 -4.57 -3.34
N ARG A 61 2.80 -4.61 -4.27
CA ARG A 61 3.93 -5.56 -4.24
C ARG A 61 4.84 -5.32 -3.04
N PHE A 62 5.15 -4.07 -2.73
CA PHE A 62 5.97 -3.72 -1.57
C PHE A 62 5.34 -4.19 -0.26
N VAL A 63 4.07 -3.88 -0.03
CA VAL A 63 3.32 -4.26 1.18
C VAL A 63 3.25 -5.78 1.32
N CYS A 64 3.05 -6.51 0.23
CA CYS A 64 3.00 -7.98 0.25
C CYS A 64 4.38 -8.65 0.16
N GLY A 65 5.46 -7.89 0.30
CA GLY A 65 6.82 -8.45 0.33
C GLY A 65 7.27 -9.11 -0.98
N VAL A 66 6.63 -8.78 -2.11
CA VAL A 66 7.02 -9.31 -3.42
C VAL A 66 8.35 -8.69 -3.84
N PRO A 67 9.39 -9.50 -4.13
CA PRO A 67 10.72 -8.99 -4.39
C PRO A 67 10.80 -7.95 -5.50
N SER A 68 11.49 -6.82 -5.23
CA SER A 68 11.67 -5.72 -6.19
C SER A 68 12.65 -6.03 -7.31
N ASN A 69 13.57 -7.00 -7.13
CA ASN A 69 14.54 -7.40 -8.14
C ASN A 69 13.90 -7.93 -9.44
N GLN A 70 12.62 -8.33 -9.39
CA GLN A 70 11.87 -8.75 -10.57
C GLN A 70 11.46 -7.57 -11.46
N LEU A 71 11.41 -6.34 -10.91
CA LEU A 71 10.94 -5.16 -11.64
C LEU A 71 11.82 -4.81 -12.85
N ASN A 72 13.11 -5.16 -12.80
CA ASN A 72 14.04 -5.01 -13.92
C ASN A 72 13.70 -5.92 -15.13
N LYS A 73 12.95 -6.99 -14.91
CA LYS A 73 12.45 -7.88 -15.98
C LYS A 73 11.01 -7.56 -16.38
N ILE A 74 10.28 -6.88 -15.51
CA ILE A 74 8.87 -6.56 -15.70
C ILE A 74 8.69 -5.26 -16.49
N PHE A 75 9.23 -4.14 -16.01
CA PHE A 75 8.96 -2.82 -16.60
C PHE A 75 9.50 -2.62 -18.03
N PRO A 76 10.73 -3.04 -18.37
CA PRO A 76 11.26 -2.76 -19.71
C PRO A 76 10.40 -3.29 -20.87
N PRO A 77 9.85 -4.54 -20.83
CA PRO A 77 9.03 -5.05 -21.92
C PRO A 77 7.55 -4.64 -21.87
N ILE A 78 7.07 -3.96 -20.79
CA ILE A 78 5.64 -3.67 -20.60
C ILE A 78 5.07 -2.88 -21.78
N PHE A 79 5.74 -1.83 -22.25
CA PHE A 79 5.22 -1.02 -23.35
C PHE A 79 5.02 -1.84 -24.62
N SER A 80 5.99 -2.69 -24.99
CA SER A 80 5.87 -3.58 -26.15
C SER A 80 4.79 -4.66 -25.96
N GLN A 81 4.56 -5.10 -24.72
CA GLN A 81 3.47 -6.02 -24.42
C GLN A 81 2.10 -5.34 -24.55
N MET A 82 1.97 -4.08 -24.07
CA MET A 82 0.76 -3.28 -24.24
C MET A 82 0.35 -3.15 -25.72
N GLN A 83 1.31 -2.99 -26.64
CA GLN A 83 1.01 -2.87 -28.07
C GLN A 83 0.38 -4.13 -28.69
N LYS A 84 0.51 -5.29 -28.03
CA LYS A 84 -0.06 -6.57 -28.46
C LYS A 84 -1.44 -6.85 -27.85
N ILE A 85 -1.90 -6.02 -26.92
CA ILE A 85 -3.20 -6.18 -26.26
C ILE A 85 -4.26 -5.46 -27.07
N GLU A 86 -5.30 -6.19 -27.45
CA GLU A 86 -6.46 -5.66 -28.15
C GLU A 86 -7.40 -4.96 -27.16
N GLU A 87 -7.20 -3.67 -26.98
CA GLU A 87 -8.01 -2.77 -26.17
C GLU A 87 -7.95 -1.37 -26.77
N ASP A 88 -8.99 -0.59 -26.62
CA ASP A 88 -9.05 0.78 -27.15
C ASP A 88 -8.24 1.77 -26.29
N SER A 89 -8.20 1.58 -24.96
CA SER A 89 -7.54 2.47 -24.03
C SER A 89 -6.15 1.98 -23.63
N TYR A 90 -5.15 2.85 -23.68
CA TYR A 90 -3.80 2.57 -23.18
C TYR A 90 -3.78 2.26 -21.69
N LEU A 91 -4.68 2.87 -20.92
CA LEU A 91 -4.87 2.56 -19.51
C LEU A 91 -5.27 1.09 -19.28
N LEU A 92 -6.21 0.57 -20.07
CA LEU A 92 -6.60 -0.84 -19.98
C LEU A 92 -5.49 -1.78 -20.43
N LYS A 93 -4.77 -1.44 -21.49
CA LYS A 93 -3.57 -2.19 -21.94
C LYS A 93 -2.53 -2.28 -20.83
N LEU A 94 -2.25 -1.17 -20.13
CA LEU A 94 -1.30 -1.14 -19.02
C LEU A 94 -1.75 -2.03 -17.87
N LYS A 95 -3.00 -1.92 -17.45
CA LYS A 95 -3.59 -2.74 -16.39
C LYS A 95 -3.48 -4.24 -16.72
N LYS A 96 -3.88 -4.66 -17.91
CA LYS A 96 -3.78 -6.06 -18.37
C LYS A 96 -2.34 -6.56 -18.41
N ALA A 97 -1.41 -5.73 -18.88
CA ALA A 97 0.01 -6.10 -18.92
C ALA A 97 0.61 -6.30 -17.52
N LEU A 98 0.25 -5.44 -16.55
CA LEU A 98 0.79 -5.50 -15.19
C LEU A 98 0.12 -6.56 -14.32
N GLN A 99 -1.20 -6.78 -14.45
CA GLN A 99 -1.92 -7.75 -13.61
C GLN A 99 -1.36 -9.17 -13.73
N ALA A 100 -0.82 -9.53 -14.89
CA ALA A 100 -0.20 -10.84 -15.15
C ALA A 100 1.21 -10.99 -14.50
N LYS A 101 1.71 -9.98 -13.77
CA LYS A 101 3.09 -9.91 -13.26
C LYS A 101 3.16 -9.90 -11.73
N ASN A 102 2.67 -10.94 -11.08
CA ASN A 102 2.68 -11.06 -9.61
C ASN A 102 2.07 -9.82 -8.92
N TYR A 103 0.89 -9.42 -9.37
CA TYR A 103 0.13 -8.32 -8.79
C TYR A 103 -0.76 -8.84 -7.67
N PRO A 104 -0.51 -8.48 -6.39
CA PRO A 104 -1.24 -9.00 -5.24
C PRO A 104 -2.74 -8.71 -5.32
N LYS A 105 -3.56 -9.72 -5.07
CA LYS A 105 -5.03 -9.59 -5.02
C LYS A 105 -5.48 -8.85 -3.76
N ASP A 106 -6.75 -8.48 -3.70
CA ASP A 106 -7.31 -7.73 -2.57
C ASP A 106 -7.21 -8.46 -1.25
N TYR A 107 -7.42 -9.78 -1.25
CA TYR A 107 -7.29 -10.58 -0.04
C TYR A 107 -5.87 -10.52 0.51
N ASP A 108 -4.87 -10.83 -0.33
CA ASP A 108 -3.47 -10.83 0.08
C ASP A 108 -3.02 -9.44 0.55
N PHE A 109 -3.38 -8.40 -0.21
CA PHE A 109 -3.01 -7.03 0.12
C PHE A 109 -3.61 -6.58 1.47
N ARG A 110 -4.86 -6.92 1.73
CA ARG A 110 -5.55 -6.62 2.99
C ARG A 110 -4.86 -7.28 4.19
N GLU A 111 -4.51 -8.55 4.08
CA GLU A 111 -3.85 -9.26 5.17
C GLU A 111 -2.42 -8.76 5.39
N CYS A 112 -1.68 -8.50 4.30
CA CYS A 112 -0.35 -7.90 4.40
C CYS A 112 -0.38 -6.52 5.08
N LEU A 113 -1.36 -5.65 4.78
CA LEU A 113 -1.48 -4.33 5.40
C LEU A 113 -1.60 -4.38 6.92
N LYS A 114 -2.15 -5.46 7.49
CA LYS A 114 -2.31 -5.61 8.94
C LYS A 114 -1.03 -6.04 9.64
N THR A 115 -0.15 -6.77 8.95
CA THR A 115 0.96 -7.49 9.59
C THR A 115 2.34 -7.19 9.02
N ALA A 116 2.43 -6.65 7.81
CA ALA A 116 3.72 -6.39 7.17
C ALA A 116 4.53 -5.33 7.92
N LYS A 117 5.82 -5.62 8.10
CA LYS A 117 6.79 -4.65 8.64
C LYS A 117 7.14 -3.66 7.52
N LEU A 118 6.46 -2.52 7.47
CA LEU A 118 6.60 -1.54 6.40
C LEU A 118 7.85 -0.66 6.58
N TYR A 119 8.17 -0.28 7.81
CA TYR A 119 9.34 0.54 8.12
C TYR A 119 10.61 -0.31 8.23
N GLY A 120 11.76 0.27 7.87
CA GLY A 120 13.07 -0.39 7.94
C GLY A 120 14.11 0.33 7.09
N ASN A 121 15.18 -0.36 6.75
CA ASN A 121 16.30 0.20 6.00
C ASN A 121 15.99 0.43 4.51
N GLY A 122 16.77 1.32 3.88
CA GLY A 122 16.76 1.55 2.44
C GLY A 122 15.47 2.24 1.95
N ASP A 123 14.91 1.70 0.89
CA ASP A 123 13.73 2.25 0.19
C ASP A 123 12.41 2.07 0.94
N ARG A 124 12.40 1.27 2.04
CA ARG A 124 11.20 1.05 2.87
C ARG A 124 10.68 2.34 3.47
N VAL A 125 11.56 3.20 4.01
CA VAL A 125 11.17 4.49 4.61
C VAL A 125 10.43 5.35 3.61
N LYS A 126 10.96 5.51 2.39
CA LYS A 126 10.34 6.30 1.32
C LYS A 126 8.94 5.76 0.96
N LYS A 127 8.82 4.46 0.71
CA LYS A 127 7.55 3.82 0.35
C LYS A 127 6.52 3.91 1.48
N THR A 128 6.95 3.74 2.71
CA THR A 128 6.08 3.87 3.88
C THR A 128 5.60 5.32 4.04
N LYS A 129 6.48 6.31 3.83
CA LYS A 129 6.10 7.73 3.85
C LYS A 129 5.02 8.01 2.81
N ILE A 130 5.20 7.57 1.57
CA ILE A 130 4.19 7.72 0.50
C ILE A 130 2.85 7.09 0.91
N ILE A 131 2.85 5.89 1.49
CA ILE A 131 1.63 5.22 1.96
C ILE A 131 0.90 6.09 3.00
N LEU A 132 1.63 6.61 3.99
CA LEU A 132 1.05 7.46 5.04
C LEU A 132 0.55 8.81 4.49
N GLU A 133 1.29 9.42 3.57
CA GLU A 133 0.88 10.65 2.89
C GLU A 133 -0.40 10.45 2.05
N ARG A 134 -0.49 9.36 1.30
CA ARG A 134 -1.70 9.01 0.54
C ARG A 134 -2.91 8.76 1.46
N ILE A 135 -2.69 8.17 2.65
CA ILE A 135 -3.74 8.04 3.67
C ILE A 135 -4.21 9.43 4.10
N GLU A 136 -3.28 10.33 4.48
CA GLU A 136 -3.64 11.67 4.93
C GLU A 136 -4.36 12.46 3.85
N GLN A 137 -3.86 12.46 2.62
CA GLN A 137 -4.49 13.10 1.47
C GLN A 137 -5.90 12.58 1.19
N SER A 138 -6.18 11.31 1.52
CA SER A 138 -7.50 10.69 1.30
C SER A 138 -8.63 11.29 2.13
N PHE A 139 -8.32 12.02 3.19
CA PHE A 139 -9.30 12.73 4.01
C PHE A 139 -9.87 13.98 3.34
N LYS A 140 -9.24 14.46 2.25
CA LYS A 140 -9.71 15.58 1.40
C LYS A 140 -10.00 16.86 2.20
N HIS A 141 -9.04 17.25 3.04
CA HIS A 141 -9.15 18.53 3.75
C HIS A 141 -9.29 19.70 2.78
N LYS A 142 -10.13 20.66 3.15
CA LYS A 142 -10.29 21.92 2.36
C LYS A 142 -9.04 22.80 2.45
N GLU A 143 -8.33 22.73 3.57
CA GLU A 143 -7.06 23.42 3.80
C GLU A 143 -5.94 22.39 3.77
N ILE A 144 -5.24 22.28 2.65
CA ILE A 144 -4.10 21.37 2.49
C ILE A 144 -2.91 21.99 3.19
N SER A 145 -2.54 21.48 4.36
CA SER A 145 -1.21 21.70 4.91
C SER A 145 -0.21 20.87 4.09
N SER A 146 0.92 21.49 3.68
CA SER A 146 1.99 20.73 3.03
C SER A 146 2.47 19.60 3.94
N LEU A 147 2.66 18.40 3.37
CA LEU A 147 3.23 17.26 4.07
C LEU A 147 4.77 17.17 3.94
N ASP A 148 5.39 18.13 3.25
CA ASP A 148 6.83 18.11 2.89
C ASP A 148 7.75 17.93 4.10
N ASN A 149 7.41 18.56 5.23
CA ASN A 149 8.21 18.52 6.46
C ASN A 149 7.79 17.39 7.41
N MET A 150 6.84 16.55 7.02
CA MET A 150 6.42 15.45 7.88
C MET A 150 7.40 14.29 7.79
N THR A 151 7.62 13.67 8.94
CA THR A 151 8.46 12.46 9.08
C THR A 151 7.64 11.32 9.65
N ILE A 152 8.11 10.09 9.46
CA ILE A 152 7.45 8.91 10.05
C ILE A 152 7.79 8.84 11.53
N GLU A 153 6.77 8.68 12.34
CA GLU A 153 6.87 8.47 13.79
C GLU A 153 6.34 7.09 14.17
N HIS A 154 7.02 6.47 15.13
CA HIS A 154 6.58 5.25 15.82
C HIS A 154 5.83 5.64 17.09
N VAL A 155 4.55 5.34 17.16
CA VAL A 155 3.75 5.63 18.35
C VAL A 155 4.29 4.84 19.57
N MET A 156 4.37 3.51 19.46
CA MET A 156 5.22 2.69 20.33
C MET A 156 6.66 2.86 19.85
N PRO A 157 7.58 3.41 20.64
CA PRO A 157 8.88 3.88 20.17
C PRO A 157 9.83 2.75 19.77
N GLN A 158 10.86 3.09 18.99
CA GLN A 158 11.85 2.10 18.53
C GLN A 158 12.66 1.49 19.67
N THR A 159 12.81 2.21 20.79
CA THR A 159 13.44 1.71 22.02
C THR A 159 12.46 1.84 23.16
N LEU A 160 12.11 0.74 23.82
CA LEU A 160 11.20 0.75 24.95
C LEU A 160 11.90 1.32 26.17
N SER A 161 11.35 2.40 26.75
CA SER A 161 11.67 2.85 28.09
C SER A 161 11.02 1.93 29.14
N ASP A 162 11.43 2.04 30.40
CA ASP A 162 10.82 1.27 31.50
C ASP A 162 9.32 1.61 31.64
N GLU A 163 8.93 2.87 31.40
CA GLU A 163 7.54 3.28 31.39
C GLU A 163 6.74 2.56 30.27
N TRP A 164 7.32 2.41 29.07
CA TRP A 164 6.70 1.66 27.99
C TRP A 164 6.61 0.16 28.27
N LYS A 165 7.61 -0.43 28.94
CA LYS A 165 7.55 -1.84 29.35
C LYS A 165 6.42 -2.08 30.35
N ILE A 166 6.27 -1.18 31.34
CA ILE A 166 5.15 -1.23 32.31
C ILE A 166 3.80 -1.04 31.58
N HIS A 167 3.74 -0.11 30.63
CA HIS A 167 2.52 0.17 29.86
C HIS A 167 2.04 -1.02 29.02
N LEU A 168 2.98 -1.74 28.38
CA LEU A 168 2.70 -2.90 27.54
C LEU A 168 2.50 -4.20 28.34
N GLY A 169 3.04 -4.28 29.56
CA GLY A 169 2.95 -5.46 30.44
C GLY A 169 3.95 -6.57 30.09
N ASP A 170 3.64 -7.80 30.51
CA ASP A 170 4.57 -8.94 30.48
C ASP A 170 4.98 -9.32 29.04
N ASP A 171 4.12 -9.12 28.04
CA ASP A 171 4.39 -9.42 26.64
C ASP A 171 5.03 -8.24 25.87
N CYS A 172 5.62 -7.27 26.57
CA CYS A 172 6.13 -6.02 25.97
C CYS A 172 7.13 -6.26 24.82
N GLU A 173 8.08 -7.18 24.99
CA GLU A 173 9.10 -7.46 23.98
C GLU A 173 8.50 -8.14 22.74
N GLN A 174 7.58 -9.09 22.94
CA GLN A 174 6.88 -9.75 21.85
C GLN A 174 5.99 -8.76 21.06
N THR A 175 5.24 -7.93 21.77
CA THR A 175 4.42 -6.88 21.17
C THR A 175 5.28 -5.90 20.38
N HIS A 176 6.41 -5.49 20.94
CA HIS A 176 7.35 -4.61 20.26
C HIS A 176 7.92 -5.24 18.99
N GLU A 177 8.41 -6.47 19.07
CA GLU A 177 8.97 -7.17 17.91
C GLU A 177 7.94 -7.33 16.79
N LEU A 178 6.72 -7.71 17.12
CA LEU A 178 5.66 -7.97 16.13
C LEU A 178 5.13 -6.69 15.48
N TYR A 179 4.90 -5.63 16.26
CA TYR A 179 4.10 -4.49 15.80
C TYR A 179 4.87 -3.19 15.59
N LEU A 180 6.13 -3.08 16.04
CA LEU A 180 6.91 -1.85 15.94
C LEU A 180 6.82 -1.18 14.56
N ASN A 181 7.09 -1.95 13.51
CA ASN A 181 7.23 -1.46 12.14
C ASN A 181 6.00 -1.69 11.28
N THR A 182 4.84 -2.02 11.89
CA THR A 182 3.60 -2.25 11.16
C THR A 182 2.81 -0.97 10.94
N LEU A 183 1.92 -0.97 9.95
CA LEU A 183 1.08 0.18 9.60
C LEU A 183 0.35 0.78 10.82
N GLY A 184 -0.14 -0.08 11.71
CA GLY A 184 -0.90 0.35 12.89
C GLY A 184 -0.10 1.23 13.84
N ASN A 185 1.21 1.00 13.96
CA ASN A 185 2.10 1.73 14.87
C ASN A 185 2.77 2.95 14.23
N LEU A 186 2.61 3.16 12.92
CA LEU A 186 3.28 4.25 12.19
C LEU A 186 2.33 5.42 11.93
N THR A 187 2.84 6.64 12.05
CA THR A 187 2.11 7.85 11.71
C THR A 187 3.04 8.90 11.09
N LEU A 188 2.47 10.05 10.68
CA LEU A 188 3.22 11.23 10.25
C LEU A 188 3.20 12.29 11.34
N THR A 189 4.31 13.00 11.51
CA THR A 189 4.41 14.13 12.43
C THR A 189 5.49 15.13 11.99
N ALA A 190 5.33 16.39 12.38
CA ALA A 190 6.39 17.39 12.36
C ALA A 190 7.16 17.46 13.69
N TYR A 191 6.70 16.76 14.73
CA TYR A 191 7.17 16.86 16.13
C TYR A 191 8.05 15.68 16.56
N ASN A 192 8.76 15.04 15.64
CA ASN A 192 9.53 13.82 15.93
C ASN A 192 10.57 14.00 17.05
N SER A 193 11.23 15.16 17.10
CA SER A 193 12.21 15.48 18.15
C SER A 193 11.59 15.63 19.55
N GLU A 194 10.31 15.99 19.61
CA GLU A 194 9.56 16.21 20.83
C GLU A 194 8.90 14.93 21.35
N LEU A 195 8.56 14.01 20.41
CA LEU A 195 7.88 12.76 20.73
C LEU A 195 8.83 11.67 21.25
N SER A 196 9.97 11.48 20.60
CA SER A 196 11.03 10.54 21.02
C SER A 196 10.50 9.26 21.70
N ASN A 197 11.03 8.92 22.87
CA ASN A 197 10.61 7.76 23.69
C ASN A 197 9.60 8.11 24.79
N ASP A 198 8.93 9.27 24.66
CA ASP A 198 7.93 9.70 25.63
C ASP A 198 6.79 8.70 25.78
N SER A 199 6.15 8.73 26.97
CA SER A 199 5.00 7.88 27.27
C SER A 199 3.86 8.10 26.27
N PHE A 200 3.00 7.10 26.12
CA PHE A 200 1.83 7.22 25.23
C PHE A 200 0.93 8.40 25.64
N LYS A 201 0.78 8.64 26.94
CA LYS A 201 0.02 9.78 27.45
C LYS A 201 0.54 11.10 26.90
N ARG A 202 1.88 11.33 26.98
CA ARG A 202 2.51 12.55 26.47
C ARG A 202 2.41 12.66 24.95
N LYS A 203 2.69 11.57 24.23
CA LYS A 203 2.52 11.52 22.76
C LYS A 203 1.08 11.84 22.34
N ARG A 204 0.08 11.31 23.06
CA ARG A 204 -1.33 11.56 22.81
C ARG A 204 -1.70 13.03 22.94
N GLU A 205 -1.14 13.76 23.93
CA GLU A 205 -1.34 15.21 24.07
C GLU A 205 -0.86 15.94 22.82
N ILE A 206 0.35 15.63 22.32
CA ILE A 206 0.90 16.24 21.11
C ILE A 206 0.07 15.87 19.86
N TYR A 207 -0.36 14.60 19.73
CA TYR A 207 -1.21 14.20 18.60
C TYR A 207 -2.58 14.88 18.61
N ASN A 208 -3.13 15.23 19.77
CA ASN A 208 -4.39 15.98 19.86
C ASN A 208 -4.26 17.41 19.29
N GLU A 209 -3.08 17.99 19.31
CA GLU A 209 -2.80 19.29 18.69
C GLU A 209 -2.46 19.18 17.20
N SER A 210 -2.28 17.95 16.70
CA SER A 210 -1.94 17.71 15.29
C SER A 210 -3.11 18.00 14.37
N HIS A 211 -2.83 18.70 13.26
CA HIS A 211 -3.81 18.94 12.20
C HIS A 211 -4.02 17.74 11.28
N LEU A 212 -3.22 16.65 11.44
CA LEU A 212 -3.34 15.45 10.62
C LEU A 212 -4.55 14.61 11.07
N GLU A 213 -5.41 14.28 10.13
CA GLU A 213 -6.61 13.47 10.39
C GLU A 213 -6.27 12.07 10.89
N MET A 214 -5.20 11.47 10.36
CA MET A 214 -4.77 10.14 10.81
C MET A 214 -4.36 10.12 12.29
N ASN A 215 -3.98 11.27 12.86
CA ASN A 215 -3.58 11.40 14.26
C ASN A 215 -4.77 11.57 15.21
N LYS A 216 -5.94 11.97 14.72
CA LYS A 216 -7.16 12.07 15.54
C LYS A 216 -7.60 10.74 16.16
N TYR A 217 -7.17 9.61 15.59
CA TYR A 217 -7.39 8.29 16.19
C TYR A 217 -6.86 8.21 17.62
N PHE A 218 -5.73 8.83 17.91
CA PHE A 218 -5.08 8.72 19.23
C PHE A 218 -5.90 9.39 20.35
N SER A 219 -6.77 10.35 20.03
CA SER A 219 -7.71 10.95 21.00
C SER A 219 -8.78 9.96 21.46
N THR A 220 -9.08 8.94 20.68
CA THR A 220 -10.16 7.98 20.94
C THR A 220 -9.72 6.79 21.80
N VAL A 221 -8.44 6.67 22.11
CA VAL A 221 -7.86 5.54 22.87
C VAL A 221 -7.05 6.03 24.06
N GLU A 222 -7.12 5.31 25.19
CA GLU A 222 -6.37 5.66 26.40
C GLU A 222 -5.09 4.84 26.57
N LYS A 223 -5.00 3.70 25.89
CA LYS A 223 -3.86 2.80 25.91
C LYS A 223 -3.35 2.60 24.50
N TRP A 224 -2.10 2.16 24.39
CA TRP A 224 -1.47 1.80 23.14
C TRP A 224 -0.82 0.44 23.28
N SER A 225 -1.55 -0.59 22.98
CA SER A 225 -1.14 -2.00 23.04
C SER A 225 -1.27 -2.65 21.67
N ASP A 226 -1.03 -3.93 21.60
CA ASP A 226 -1.27 -4.75 20.42
C ASP A 226 -2.73 -4.65 19.91
N ILE A 227 -3.69 -4.46 20.81
CA ILE A 227 -5.12 -4.34 20.49
C ILE A 227 -5.37 -3.07 19.67
N GLU A 228 -4.94 -1.90 20.19
CA GLU A 228 -5.16 -0.61 19.52
C GLU A 228 -4.35 -0.54 18.22
N ILE A 229 -3.13 -1.09 18.18
CA ILE A 229 -2.31 -1.18 16.97
C ILE A 229 -3.02 -1.99 15.89
N LYS A 230 -3.57 -3.17 16.23
CA LYS A 230 -4.34 -4.00 15.29
C LYS A 230 -5.61 -3.32 14.80
N GLN A 231 -6.36 -2.69 15.70
CA GLN A 231 -7.58 -1.95 15.34
C GLN A 231 -7.26 -0.81 14.38
N ARG A 232 -6.25 0.01 14.68
CA ARG A 232 -5.81 1.09 13.81
C ARG A 232 -5.32 0.55 12.46
N ALA A 233 -4.54 -0.54 12.46
CA ALA A 233 -4.10 -1.19 11.23
C ALA A 233 -5.30 -1.59 10.34
N GLY A 234 -6.37 -2.13 10.92
CA GLY A 234 -7.60 -2.47 10.20
C GLY A 234 -8.30 -1.25 9.58
N ILE A 235 -8.36 -0.13 10.30
CA ILE A 235 -8.94 1.13 9.80
C ILE A 235 -8.11 1.67 8.62
N LEU A 236 -6.78 1.77 8.79
CA LEU A 236 -5.88 2.27 7.77
C LEU A 236 -5.82 1.33 6.54
N ALA A 237 -5.86 0.01 6.76
CA ALA A 237 -5.95 -0.97 5.68
C ALA A 237 -7.22 -0.77 4.85
N SER A 238 -8.37 -0.53 5.50
CA SER A 238 -9.63 -0.27 4.81
C SER A 238 -9.60 1.00 3.95
N LYS A 239 -8.83 2.02 4.36
CA LYS A 239 -8.57 3.21 3.54
C LYS A 239 -7.65 2.90 2.37
N LEU A 240 -6.54 2.19 2.62
CA LEU A 240 -5.56 1.84 1.58
C LEU A 240 -6.17 0.93 0.50
N MET A 241 -7.10 0.05 0.85
CA MET A 241 -7.87 -0.74 -0.13
C MET A 241 -8.67 0.16 -1.09
N LYS A 242 -9.14 1.33 -0.64
CA LYS A 242 -9.84 2.30 -1.51
C LYS A 242 -8.88 3.19 -2.30
N ILE A 243 -7.73 3.53 -1.72
CA ILE A 243 -6.69 4.33 -2.38
C ILE A 243 -6.03 3.50 -3.49
N TYR A 244 -5.65 2.27 -3.20
CA TYR A 244 -4.99 1.34 -4.11
C TYR A 244 -5.91 0.17 -4.48
N PRO A 245 -7.00 0.39 -5.24
CA PRO A 245 -7.92 -0.68 -5.60
C PRO A 245 -7.23 -1.71 -6.51
N TYR A 246 -7.66 -2.95 -6.41
CA TYR A 246 -7.23 -3.99 -7.35
C TYR A 246 -7.74 -3.65 -8.75
N PHE A 247 -6.85 -3.63 -9.73
CA PHE A 247 -7.22 -3.33 -11.11
C PHE A 247 -7.17 -4.56 -12.03
N GLY A 248 -6.88 -5.73 -11.47
CA GLY A 248 -6.98 -6.99 -12.21
C GLY A 248 -8.44 -7.44 -12.40
N GLU A 249 -8.63 -8.40 -13.27
CA GLU A 249 -9.94 -9.01 -13.44
C GLU A 249 -10.30 -9.78 -12.16
N THR A 250 -11.42 -9.43 -11.57
CA THR A 250 -12.05 -10.24 -10.52
C THR A 250 -12.85 -11.32 -11.24
N ILE A 251 -12.65 -12.59 -10.83
CA ILE A 251 -13.54 -13.67 -11.28
C ILE A 251 -14.92 -13.31 -10.72
N ASN A 252 -15.82 -12.84 -11.57
CA ASN A 252 -17.20 -12.61 -11.17
C ASN A 252 -17.82 -13.96 -10.82
N SER A 253 -18.71 -13.99 -9.82
CA SER A 253 -19.46 -15.19 -9.45
C SER A 253 -20.28 -15.77 -10.62
N SER A 254 -20.52 -14.98 -11.69
CA SER A 254 -21.08 -15.46 -12.96
C SER A 254 -20.13 -16.37 -13.74
N ASP A 255 -18.80 -16.26 -13.54
CA ASP A 255 -17.82 -17.11 -14.22
C ASP A 255 -17.68 -18.48 -13.54
N LEU A 256 -18.29 -18.69 -12.37
CA LEU A 256 -18.43 -19.99 -11.73
C LEU A 256 -19.26 -20.99 -12.57
N SER A 257 -20.00 -20.50 -13.57
CA SER A 257 -20.63 -21.37 -14.58
C SER A 257 -19.61 -22.13 -15.44
N SER A 258 -18.35 -21.68 -15.49
CA SER A 258 -17.27 -22.34 -16.25
C SER A 258 -16.61 -23.51 -15.52
N VAL A 259 -16.92 -23.76 -14.24
CA VAL A 259 -16.43 -24.95 -13.51
C VAL A 259 -17.20 -26.23 -13.89
N THR A 260 -18.28 -26.11 -14.66
CA THR A 260 -19.01 -27.24 -15.19
C THR A 260 -18.07 -28.09 -16.08
N GLY A 261 -17.85 -29.34 -15.70
CA GLY A 261 -16.92 -30.25 -16.39
C GLY A 261 -15.48 -30.25 -15.88
N THR A 262 -15.12 -29.40 -14.89
CA THR A 262 -13.82 -29.44 -14.23
C THR A 262 -13.90 -30.27 -12.93
N LYS A 263 -12.74 -30.81 -12.49
CA LYS A 263 -12.62 -31.50 -11.21
C LYS A 263 -11.56 -30.79 -10.37
N PRO A 264 -11.88 -30.39 -9.12
CA PRO A 264 -10.86 -29.89 -8.20
C PRO A 264 -9.95 -31.06 -7.80
N TYR A 265 -8.69 -30.78 -7.47
CA TYR A 265 -7.76 -31.78 -6.95
C TYR A 265 -7.16 -31.40 -5.60
N SER A 266 -7.12 -30.14 -5.24
CA SER A 266 -6.75 -29.67 -3.91
C SER A 266 -7.51 -28.42 -3.51
N LEU A 267 -7.60 -28.18 -2.19
CA LEU A 267 -8.23 -27.02 -1.57
C LEU A 267 -7.35 -26.57 -0.41
N VAL A 268 -7.06 -25.28 -0.31
CA VAL A 268 -6.36 -24.69 0.84
C VAL A 268 -7.33 -23.84 1.65
N VAL A 269 -7.57 -24.22 2.90
CA VAL A 269 -8.41 -23.48 3.85
C VAL A 269 -7.58 -23.19 5.11
N LEU A 270 -7.50 -21.92 5.50
CA LEU A 270 -6.74 -21.47 6.68
C LEU A 270 -5.29 -22.00 6.72
N GLY A 271 -4.66 -22.11 5.56
CA GLY A 271 -3.28 -22.57 5.44
C GLY A 271 -3.10 -24.11 5.49
N GLN A 272 -4.19 -24.89 5.60
CA GLN A 272 -4.17 -26.34 5.49
C GLN A 272 -4.61 -26.79 4.10
N GLU A 273 -3.85 -27.69 3.48
CA GLU A 273 -4.16 -28.25 2.18
C GLU A 273 -4.95 -29.55 2.32
N PHE A 274 -6.05 -29.65 1.59
CA PHE A 274 -6.93 -30.82 1.53
C PHE A 274 -6.99 -31.32 0.09
N ASN A 275 -6.79 -32.66 -0.06
CA ASN A 275 -7.04 -33.31 -1.33
C ASN A 275 -8.55 -33.50 -1.53
N VAL A 276 -9.10 -32.88 -2.58
CA VAL A 276 -10.52 -32.92 -2.92
C VAL A 276 -10.69 -33.54 -4.32
N LYS A 277 -11.73 -34.33 -4.50
CA LYS A 277 -12.02 -35.00 -5.78
C LYS A 277 -13.26 -34.46 -6.48
N THR A 278 -14.11 -33.78 -5.73
CA THR A 278 -15.38 -33.24 -6.23
C THR A 278 -15.61 -31.82 -5.70
N TRP A 279 -16.44 -31.05 -6.35
CA TRP A 279 -16.89 -29.74 -5.86
C TRP A 279 -17.73 -29.82 -4.59
N ALA A 280 -18.36 -30.99 -4.33
CA ALA A 280 -19.03 -31.26 -3.06
C ALA A 280 -18.02 -31.37 -1.90
N ASP A 281 -16.84 -31.98 -2.14
CA ASP A 281 -15.78 -32.04 -1.13
C ASP A 281 -15.28 -30.63 -0.78
N VAL A 282 -15.13 -29.76 -1.79
CA VAL A 282 -14.74 -28.35 -1.57
C VAL A 282 -15.73 -27.65 -0.64
N LEU A 283 -17.04 -27.81 -0.87
CA LEU A 283 -18.07 -27.22 -0.03
C LEU A 283 -18.04 -27.77 1.42
N MET A 284 -17.75 -29.06 1.59
CA MET A 284 -17.68 -29.68 2.93
C MET A 284 -16.54 -29.15 3.80
N TYR A 285 -15.42 -28.71 3.19
CA TYR A 285 -14.28 -28.16 3.91
C TYR A 285 -14.32 -26.64 4.07
N THR A 286 -15.30 -25.95 3.45
CA THR A 286 -15.45 -24.49 3.50
C THR A 286 -16.62 -24.03 4.36
N LEU A 287 -17.50 -24.91 4.80
CA LEU A 287 -18.60 -24.69 5.75
C LEU A 287 -18.18 -25.08 7.17
#